data_3f67c20875ad3d713fdae7bb5ed12bd9
#
_entry.id   3f67c20875ad3d713fdae7bb5ed12bd9
#
_cell.length_a   1.000
_cell.length_b   1.000
_cell.length_c   1.000
_cell.angle_alpha   90.00
_cell.angle_beta   90.00
_cell.angle_gamma   90.00
#
_symmetry.space_group_name_H-M   'P 1'
#
loop_
_entity.id
_entity.type
_entity.pdbx_description
1 polymer ?
#
loop_
_entity_poly.entity_id
_entity_poly.type
_entity_poly.pdbx_seq_one_letter_code
_entity_poly.pdbx_strand_id
1 'polypeptide(L)'
;MRSVQAEDYYVKLQVGRKGHLLRETMNEMEAKLEPSKFLRIHRSTIVNIDRIRELQQHFNGDYIVVLHDGTELKLSRSRREQLQRLLKSGRL
;
A
#
# COMPACT_ATOMS: atom_id res chain seq x y z
N MET A 1 11.67 -0.07 -1.20
CA MET A 1 10.42 -0.01 -2.00
C MET A 1 9.28 0.53 -1.15
N ARG A 2 8.61 1.57 -1.63
CA ARG A 2 7.52 2.21 -0.86
C ARG A 2 6.16 1.58 -1.17
N SER A 3 5.89 1.30 -2.42
CA SER A 3 4.60 0.78 -2.84
C SER A 3 4.67 0.09 -4.20
N VAL A 4 3.63 -0.65 -4.50
CA VAL A 4 3.45 -1.33 -5.77
C VAL A 4 2.06 -0.95 -6.29
N GLN A 5 1.99 -0.47 -7.53
CA GLN A 5 0.74 -0.04 -8.16
C GLN A 5 0.56 -0.73 -9.50
N ALA A 6 -0.68 -1.09 -9.80
CA ALA A 6 -1.00 -1.69 -11.09
C ALA A 6 -1.05 -0.60 -12.17
N GLU A 7 -0.41 -0.88 -13.31
CA GLU A 7 -0.36 0.01 -14.47
C GLU A 7 -0.67 -0.83 -15.71
N ASP A 8 -1.95 -0.92 -16.09
CA ASP A 8 -2.38 -1.76 -17.22
C ASP A 8 -1.83 -3.19 -17.12
N TYR A 9 -0.84 -3.54 -17.96
CA TYR A 9 -0.22 -4.87 -17.96
C TYR A 9 1.06 -4.93 -17.13
N TYR A 10 1.39 -3.87 -16.41
CA TYR A 10 2.64 -3.76 -15.66
C TYR A 10 2.34 -3.45 -14.19
N VAL A 11 3.29 -3.80 -13.34
CA VAL A 11 3.29 -3.40 -11.94
C VAL A 11 4.37 -2.35 -11.77
N LYS A 12 4.00 -1.21 -11.19
CA LYS A 12 4.94 -0.11 -10.95
C LYS A 12 5.47 -0.20 -9.52
N LEU A 13 6.78 -0.38 -9.39
CA LEU A 13 7.47 -0.38 -8.10
C LEU A 13 7.96 1.02 -7.79
N GLN A 14 7.56 1.56 -6.66
CA GLN A 14 8.01 2.88 -6.22
C GLN A 14 9.17 2.71 -5.23
N VAL A 15 10.39 2.98 -5.69
CA VAL A 15 11.62 2.85 -4.90
C VAL A 15 12.23 4.25 -4.77
N GLY A 16 12.14 4.84 -3.56
CA GLY A 16 12.55 6.23 -3.37
C GLY A 16 11.71 7.13 -4.25
N ARG A 17 12.36 7.92 -5.13
CA ARG A 17 11.70 8.81 -6.08
C ARG A 17 11.52 8.18 -7.47
N LYS A 18 12.04 6.96 -7.66
CA LYS A 18 12.01 6.29 -8.95
C LYS A 18 10.90 5.25 -9.00
N GLY A 19 10.22 5.17 -10.15
CA GLY A 19 9.27 4.11 -10.43
C GLY A 19 9.90 3.09 -11.37
N HIS A 20 9.68 1.82 -11.09
CA HIS A 20 10.14 0.72 -11.93
C HIS A 20 8.94 -0.09 -12.40
N LEU A 21 8.87 -0.38 -13.70
CA LEU A 21 7.78 -1.17 -14.26
C LEU A 21 8.21 -2.62 -14.39
N LEU A 22 7.38 -3.52 -13.87
CA LEU A 22 7.58 -4.96 -13.99
C LEU A 22 6.34 -5.59 -14.62
N ARG A 23 6.57 -6.54 -15.51
CA ARG A 23 5.47 -7.26 -16.15
C ARG A 23 5.01 -8.43 -15.28
N GLU A 24 4.28 -8.10 -14.24
CA GLU A 24 3.72 -9.07 -13.29
C GLU A 24 2.32 -8.66 -12.90
N THR A 25 1.54 -9.60 -12.37
CA THR A 25 0.23 -9.28 -11.82
C THR A 25 0.39 -8.83 -10.36
N MET A 26 -0.63 -8.13 -9.84
CA MET A 26 -0.63 -7.74 -8.43
C MET A 26 -0.65 -8.97 -7.51
N ASN A 27 -1.35 -10.03 -7.92
CA ASN A 27 -1.39 -11.26 -7.13
C ASN A 27 -0.01 -11.93 -7.06
N GLU A 28 0.72 -11.94 -8.19
CA GLU A 28 2.09 -12.47 -8.20
C GLU A 28 3.01 -11.65 -7.30
N MET A 29 2.91 -10.33 -7.36
CA MET A 29 3.70 -9.46 -6.50
C MET A 29 3.36 -9.66 -5.02
N GLU A 30 2.08 -9.75 -4.69
CA GLU A 30 1.66 -9.98 -3.31
C GLU A 30 2.25 -11.28 -2.75
N ALA A 31 2.30 -12.32 -3.58
CA ALA A 31 2.86 -13.62 -3.18
C ALA A 31 4.37 -13.57 -2.93
N LYS A 32 5.08 -12.67 -3.61
CA LYS A 32 6.54 -12.53 -3.48
C LYS A 32 6.95 -11.65 -2.30
N LEU A 33 6.09 -10.73 -1.88
CA LEU A 33 6.43 -9.77 -0.85
C LEU A 33 6.14 -10.32 0.55
N GLU A 34 6.96 -9.91 1.51
CA GLU A 34 6.84 -10.36 2.88
C GLU A 34 5.60 -9.79 3.55
N PRO A 35 4.64 -10.62 4.02
CA PRO A 35 3.39 -10.11 4.58
C PRO A 35 3.57 -9.26 5.84
N SER A 36 4.68 -9.42 6.56
CA SER A 36 4.98 -8.63 7.74
C SER A 36 5.42 -7.21 7.41
N LYS A 37 5.79 -6.95 6.16
CA LYS A 37 6.32 -5.65 5.72
C LYS A 37 5.44 -4.98 4.68
N PHE A 38 4.68 -5.74 3.93
CA PHE A 38 3.88 -5.23 2.82
C PHE A 38 2.43 -5.65 2.97
N LEU A 39 1.53 -4.71 2.74
CA LEU A 39 0.11 -4.96 2.81
C LEU A 39 -0.58 -4.46 1.54
N ARG A 40 -1.41 -5.32 0.97
CA ARG A 40 -2.25 -4.91 -0.15
C ARG A 40 -3.43 -4.12 0.41
N ILE A 41 -3.46 -2.82 0.11
CA ILE A 41 -4.48 -1.91 0.63
C ILE A 41 -5.60 -1.64 -0.36
N HIS A 42 -5.40 -2.02 -1.61
CA HIS A 42 -6.37 -1.86 -2.69
C HIS A 42 -6.05 -2.92 -3.74
N ARG A 43 -7.04 -3.26 -4.59
CA ARG A 43 -6.79 -4.24 -5.65
C ARG A 43 -5.62 -3.86 -6.56
N SER A 44 -5.30 -2.58 -6.63
CA SER A 44 -4.23 -2.06 -7.49
C SER A 44 -3.03 -1.51 -6.72
N THR A 45 -2.97 -1.68 -5.40
CA THR A 45 -1.93 -1.04 -4.60
C THR A 45 -1.47 -1.91 -3.43
N ILE A 46 -0.14 -2.08 -3.32
CA ILE A 46 0.51 -2.70 -2.16
C ILE A 46 1.44 -1.65 -1.56
N VAL A 47 1.46 -1.53 -0.24
CA VAL A 47 2.27 -0.53 0.45
C VAL A 47 3.25 -1.19 1.42
N ASN A 48 4.42 -0.56 1.57
CA ASN A 48 5.36 -0.91 2.63
C ASN A 48 4.85 -0.29 3.94
N ILE A 49 4.52 -1.15 4.92
CA ILE A 49 3.92 -0.70 6.18
C ILE A 49 4.82 0.30 6.91
N ASP A 50 6.13 0.13 6.84
CA ASP A 50 7.08 1.02 7.51
C ASP A 50 7.12 2.42 6.92
N ARG A 51 6.55 2.62 5.74
CA ARG A 51 6.50 3.93 5.08
C ARG A 51 5.20 4.68 5.34
N ILE A 52 4.26 4.09 6.06
CA ILE A 52 3.00 4.72 6.38
C ILE A 52 3.20 5.72 7.51
N ARG A 53 2.84 6.98 7.28
CA ARG A 53 2.87 8.03 8.30
C ARG A 53 1.58 8.03 9.11
N GLU A 54 0.44 7.97 8.42
CA GLU A 54 -0.87 8.03 9.08
C GLU A 54 -1.97 7.47 8.20
N LEU A 55 -3.10 7.21 8.85
CA LEU A 55 -4.33 6.80 8.19
C LEU A 55 -5.34 7.93 8.38
N GLN A 56 -5.85 8.51 7.28
CA GLN A 56 -6.83 9.59 7.34
C GLN A 56 -8.21 9.07 6.95
N GLN A 57 -9.21 9.47 7.71
CA GLN A 57 -10.60 9.21 7.38
C GLN A 57 -11.21 10.46 6.75
N HIS A 58 -11.74 10.33 5.55
CA HIS A 58 -12.42 11.41 4.87
C HIS A 58 -13.92 11.36 5.21
N PHE A 59 -14.60 12.51 5.13
CA PHE A 59 -15.98 12.63 5.60
C PHE A 59 -16.97 11.76 4.83
N ASN A 60 -16.65 11.32 3.63
CA ASN A 60 -17.50 10.42 2.85
C ASN A 60 -17.33 8.95 3.23
N GLY A 61 -16.55 8.66 4.28
CA GLY A 61 -16.32 7.29 4.75
C GLY A 61 -15.13 6.59 4.10
N ASP A 62 -14.45 7.24 3.17
CA ASP A 62 -13.25 6.69 2.55
C ASP A 62 -12.03 6.89 3.46
N TYR A 63 -11.04 5.99 3.31
CA TYR A 63 -9.79 6.07 4.04
C TYR A 63 -8.63 6.25 3.07
N ILE A 64 -7.67 7.08 3.50
CA ILE A 64 -6.46 7.37 2.72
C ILE A 64 -5.25 7.03 3.58
N VAL A 65 -4.32 6.28 3.00
CA VAL A 65 -3.01 6.00 3.63
C VAL A 65 -2.05 7.08 3.18
N VAL A 66 -1.46 7.79 4.14
CA VAL A 66 -0.49 8.85 3.85
C VAL A 66 0.90 8.34 4.20
N LEU A 67 1.81 8.36 3.23
CA LEU A 67 3.19 7.93 3.43
C LEU A 67 4.05 9.08 3.98
N HIS A 68 5.23 8.76 4.47
CA HIS A 68 6.14 9.76 5.05
C HIS A 68 6.54 10.86 4.06
N ASP A 69 6.54 10.56 2.76
CA ASP A 69 6.86 11.54 1.73
C ASP A 69 5.66 12.37 1.30
N GLY A 70 4.49 12.16 1.91
CA GLY A 70 3.26 12.87 1.57
C GLY A 70 2.40 12.21 0.53
N THR A 71 2.84 11.10 -0.07
CA THR A 71 2.04 10.36 -1.05
C THR A 71 0.76 9.84 -0.40
N GLU A 72 -0.37 10.03 -1.06
CA GLU A 72 -1.67 9.56 -0.59
C GLU A 72 -2.14 8.38 -1.43
N LEU A 73 -2.51 7.29 -0.76
CA LEU A 73 -2.96 6.06 -1.40
C LEU A 73 -4.34 5.68 -0.88
N LYS A 74 -5.22 5.28 -1.79
CA LYS A 74 -6.58 4.88 -1.42
C LYS A 74 -6.58 3.53 -0.73
N LEU A 75 -7.28 3.44 0.41
CA LEU A 75 -7.44 2.21 1.16
C LEU A 75 -8.83 1.62 0.90
N SER A 76 -8.88 0.38 0.43
CA SER A 76 -10.14 -0.32 0.23
C SER A 76 -10.81 -0.58 1.58
N ARG A 77 -12.14 -0.44 1.62
CA ARG A 77 -12.93 -0.67 2.84
C ARG A 77 -12.73 -2.09 3.40
N SER A 78 -12.59 -3.07 2.51
CA SER A 78 -12.39 -4.45 2.93
C SER A 78 -11.01 -4.69 3.56
N ARG A 79 -10.05 -3.81 3.30
CA ARG A 79 -8.67 -3.92 3.83
C ARG A 79 -8.42 -3.05 5.05
N ARG A 80 -9.36 -2.16 5.39
CA ARG A 80 -9.21 -1.21 6.49
C ARG A 80 -8.96 -1.90 7.83
N GLU A 81 -9.74 -2.91 8.14
CA GLU A 81 -9.63 -3.61 9.41
C GLU A 81 -8.28 -4.26 9.59
N GLN A 82 -7.77 -4.89 8.54
CA GLN A 82 -6.45 -5.53 8.57
C GLN A 82 -5.36 -4.51 8.84
N LEU A 83 -5.41 -3.35 8.19
CA LEU A 83 -4.42 -2.30 8.42
C LEU A 83 -4.50 -1.78 9.84
N GLN A 84 -5.72 -1.54 10.36
CA GLN A 84 -5.89 -1.05 11.72
C GLN A 84 -5.32 -2.01 12.76
N ARG A 85 -5.46 -3.31 12.55
CA ARG A 85 -4.86 -4.31 13.44
C ARG A 85 -3.34 -4.21 13.45
N LEU A 86 -2.73 -4.02 12.28
CA LEU A 86 -1.28 -3.88 12.18
C LEU A 86 -0.79 -2.62 12.89
N LEU A 87 -1.51 -1.52 12.78
CA LEU A 87 -1.16 -0.27 13.46
C LEU A 87 -1.29 -0.41 14.98
N LYS A 88 -2.32 -1.11 15.44
CA LYS A 88 -2.53 -1.34 16.87
C LYS A 88 -1.48 -2.26 17.48
N SER A 89 -0.80 -3.06 16.69
CA SER A 89 0.27 -3.93 17.19
C SER A 89 1.57 -3.19 17.49
N GLY A 90 1.57 -1.86 17.33
CA GLY A 90 2.73 -1.04 17.66
C GLY A 90 3.77 -0.94 16.55
N ARG A 91 3.42 -1.26 15.33
CA ARG A 91 4.35 -1.15 14.21
C ARG A 91 4.59 0.29 13.77
N LEU A 92 3.68 1.17 14.07
CA LEU A 92 3.82 2.58 13.73
C LEU A 92 3.78 3.45 14.96
#